data_5aa3c6ec35e42ef5d9b1b62f78473cd1
#
_entry.id   5aa3c6ec35e42ef5d9b1b62f78473cd1
#
_cell.length_a   1.000
_cell.length_b   1.000
_cell.length_c   1.000
_cell.angle_alpha   90.00
_cell.angle_beta   90.00
_cell.angle_gamma   90.00
#
_symmetry.space_group_name_H-M   'P 1'
#
loop_
_entity.id
_entity.type
_entity.pdbx_description
1 polymer ?
#
loop_
_entity_poly.entity_id
_entity_poly.type
_entity_poly.pdbx_seq_one_letter_code
_entity_poly.pdbx_strand_id
1 'polypeptide(L)'
;MKAILLIFILLFSACSTAKKDMRSPDSSAASSYVTSYARSLLGIHYKYGGNSPNTGFDCSGFVGHVFRHTVGIKLPRSSYAMSHSGQAVSTGDLRTGDLVFFDTQHSKFSHVGIYLGSDRFIHAPSSGGSVRTENMRDEYWKKHYDGARRITLRG
;
A
#
# COMPACT_ATOMS: atom_id res chain seq x y z
N MET A 1 -15.76 -68.91 27.61
CA MET A 1 -14.66 -68.08 27.12
C MET A 1 -15.27 -66.83 26.43
N LYS A 2 -15.22 -65.66 27.07
CA LYS A 2 -15.82 -64.42 26.53
C LYS A 2 -14.70 -63.59 25.95
N ALA A 3 -14.70 -63.39 24.64
CA ALA A 3 -13.77 -62.52 23.95
C ALA A 3 -14.18 -61.04 24.12
N ILE A 4 -13.34 -60.23 24.74
CA ILE A 4 -13.53 -58.79 24.89
C ILE A 4 -12.88 -58.11 23.67
N LEU A 5 -13.70 -57.52 22.82
CA LEU A 5 -13.28 -56.73 21.65
C LEU A 5 -12.95 -55.30 22.12
N LEU A 6 -11.67 -54.96 22.21
CA LEU A 6 -11.19 -53.60 22.48
C LEU A 6 -11.25 -52.77 21.19
N ILE A 7 -12.20 -51.83 21.13
CA ILE A 7 -12.29 -50.85 20.05
C ILE A 7 -11.34 -49.71 20.39
N PHE A 8 -10.23 -49.58 19.63
CA PHE A 8 -9.30 -48.47 19.69
C PHE A 8 -9.88 -47.30 18.87
N ILE A 9 -10.41 -46.30 19.56
CA ILE A 9 -10.85 -45.04 18.91
C ILE A 9 -9.63 -44.19 18.71
N LEU A 10 -9.11 -44.10 17.48
CA LEU A 10 -8.09 -43.15 17.06
C LEU A 10 -8.71 -41.77 16.93
N LEU A 11 -8.47 -40.92 17.94
CA LEU A 11 -8.78 -39.47 17.86
C LEU A 11 -7.76 -38.78 16.93
N PHE A 12 -8.15 -38.57 15.69
CA PHE A 12 -7.42 -37.69 14.79
C PHE A 12 -7.61 -36.24 15.27
N SER A 13 -6.62 -35.74 16.03
CA SER A 13 -6.48 -34.31 16.34
C SER A 13 -6.10 -33.58 15.08
N ALA A 14 -7.07 -32.96 14.41
CA ALA A 14 -6.83 -32.06 13.29
C ALA A 14 -6.18 -30.79 13.83
N CYS A 15 -4.84 -30.72 13.74
CA CYS A 15 -4.08 -29.52 14.02
C CYS A 15 -4.36 -28.51 12.90
N SER A 16 -5.38 -27.67 13.09
CA SER A 16 -5.64 -26.51 12.23
C SER A 16 -4.53 -25.50 12.47
N THR A 17 -3.51 -25.50 11.60
CA THR A 17 -2.50 -24.46 11.55
C THR A 17 -3.14 -23.17 11.05
N ALA A 18 -3.74 -22.40 11.97
CA ALA A 18 -4.08 -21.03 11.71
C ALA A 18 -2.78 -20.30 11.32
N LYS A 19 -2.68 -19.88 10.07
CA LYS A 19 -1.60 -19.05 9.57
C LYS A 19 -1.64 -17.73 10.34
N LYS A 20 -0.90 -17.66 11.45
CA LYS A 20 -0.77 -16.46 12.28
C LYS A 20 -0.18 -15.38 11.38
N ASP A 21 -0.96 -14.38 11.06
CA ASP A 21 -0.50 -13.18 10.34
C ASP A 21 0.60 -12.53 11.22
N MET A 22 1.85 -12.86 10.93
CA MET A 22 3.02 -12.33 11.65
C MET A 22 3.28 -10.89 11.20
N ARG A 23 2.31 -10.03 11.43
CA ARG A 23 2.48 -8.59 11.36
C ARG A 23 3.26 -8.18 12.60
N SER A 24 4.53 -7.84 12.44
CA SER A 24 5.26 -7.25 13.56
C SER A 24 4.51 -5.99 14.01
N PRO A 25 4.33 -5.76 15.31
CA PRO A 25 3.67 -4.56 15.83
C PRO A 25 4.27 -3.27 15.28
N ASP A 26 5.55 -3.29 14.98
CA ASP A 26 6.34 -2.19 14.45
C ASP A 26 5.95 -1.81 13.02
N SER A 27 5.73 -2.78 12.13
CA SER A 27 5.29 -2.49 10.74
C SER A 27 3.89 -1.90 10.67
N SER A 28 3.02 -2.21 11.63
CA SER A 28 1.67 -1.63 11.73
C SER A 28 1.72 -0.17 12.18
N ALA A 29 2.55 0.13 13.18
CA ALA A 29 2.76 1.50 13.66
C ALA A 29 3.38 2.37 12.57
N ALA A 30 4.39 1.87 11.84
CA ALA A 30 5.02 2.57 10.74
C ALA A 30 4.01 2.87 9.60
N SER A 31 3.18 1.90 9.21
CA SER A 31 2.13 2.11 8.20
C SER A 31 1.10 3.15 8.64
N SER A 32 0.72 3.14 9.92
CA SER A 32 -0.18 4.14 10.49
C SER A 32 0.43 5.54 10.45
N TYR A 33 1.71 5.67 10.77
CA TYR A 33 2.42 6.94 10.71
C TYR A 33 2.55 7.46 9.28
N VAL A 34 2.90 6.61 8.32
CA VAL A 34 2.92 6.95 6.89
C VAL A 34 1.59 7.54 6.43
N THR A 35 0.48 6.86 6.72
CA THR A 35 -0.84 7.30 6.24
C THR A 35 -1.39 8.52 6.99
N SER A 36 -1.11 8.65 8.29
CA SER A 36 -1.49 9.83 9.06
C SER A 36 -0.76 11.08 8.55
N TYR A 37 0.54 10.97 8.30
CA TYR A 37 1.31 12.07 7.73
C TYR A 37 0.86 12.40 6.31
N ALA A 38 0.63 11.38 5.46
CA ALA A 38 0.09 11.62 4.12
C ALA A 38 -1.23 12.41 4.16
N ARG A 39 -2.14 12.09 5.08
CA ARG A 39 -3.40 12.80 5.27
C ARG A 39 -3.21 14.24 5.74
N SER A 40 -2.18 14.55 6.51
CA SER A 40 -1.88 15.94 6.93
C SER A 40 -1.47 16.84 5.77
N LEU A 41 -1.10 16.27 4.62
CA LEU A 41 -0.72 16.98 3.40
C LEU A 41 -1.88 17.18 2.41
N LEU A 42 -3.12 16.80 2.79
CA LEU A 42 -4.32 17.04 1.97
C LEU A 42 -4.45 18.52 1.61
N GLY A 43 -4.85 18.79 0.37
CA GLY A 43 -5.05 20.14 -0.13
C GLY A 43 -3.80 20.84 -0.67
N ILE A 44 -2.60 20.30 -0.47
CA ILE A 44 -1.39 20.85 -1.08
C ILE A 44 -1.47 20.71 -2.59
N HIS A 45 -1.24 21.82 -3.31
CA HIS A 45 -1.42 21.87 -4.76
C HIS A 45 -0.43 20.96 -5.52
N TYR A 46 -0.87 20.49 -6.68
CA TYR A 46 0.00 19.78 -7.62
C TYR A 46 1.01 20.73 -8.26
N LYS A 47 2.25 20.28 -8.35
CA LYS A 47 3.33 20.94 -9.07
C LYS A 47 4.16 19.91 -9.80
N TYR A 48 4.27 20.00 -11.12
CA TYR A 48 5.16 19.14 -11.89
C TYR A 48 6.61 19.26 -11.37
N GLY A 49 7.21 18.10 -11.06
CA GLY A 49 8.55 18.05 -10.44
C GLY A 49 8.59 18.44 -8.96
N GLY A 50 7.45 18.82 -8.37
CA GLY A 50 7.36 19.20 -6.96
C GLY A 50 7.57 18.01 -6.01
N ASN A 51 8.20 18.28 -4.86
CA ASN A 51 8.56 17.26 -3.88
C ASN A 51 8.54 17.77 -2.42
N SER A 52 7.91 18.91 -2.17
CA SER A 52 7.81 19.49 -0.84
C SER A 52 6.48 20.19 -0.61
N PRO A 53 6.01 20.32 0.66
CA PRO A 53 4.79 21.05 0.98
C PRO A 53 4.81 22.52 0.52
N ASN A 54 5.98 23.14 0.56
CA ASN A 54 6.12 24.56 0.24
C ASN A 54 6.03 24.85 -1.26
N THR A 55 6.46 23.91 -2.09
CA THR A 55 6.50 24.07 -3.56
C THR A 55 5.39 23.33 -4.28
N GLY A 56 4.66 22.45 -3.60
CA GLY A 56 3.71 21.51 -4.18
C GLY A 56 4.35 20.18 -4.50
N PHE A 57 3.51 19.23 -4.95
CA PHE A 57 3.90 17.85 -5.23
C PHE A 57 3.48 17.40 -6.62
N ASP A 58 4.33 16.61 -7.30
CA ASP A 58 3.84 15.63 -8.26
C ASP A 58 3.57 14.28 -7.55
N CYS A 59 3.02 13.28 -8.26
CA CYS A 59 2.59 12.02 -7.66
C CYS A 59 3.72 11.28 -6.92
N SER A 60 4.86 11.09 -7.56
CA SER A 60 6.02 10.42 -6.97
C SER A 60 6.78 11.30 -5.97
N GLY A 61 6.77 12.60 -6.14
CA GLY A 61 7.31 13.55 -5.17
C GLY A 61 6.55 13.53 -3.86
N PHE A 62 5.23 13.46 -3.90
CA PHE A 62 4.37 13.28 -2.74
C PHE A 62 4.70 11.98 -1.98
N VAL A 63 4.68 10.85 -2.68
CA VAL A 63 4.97 9.54 -2.07
C VAL A 63 6.38 9.50 -1.50
N GLY A 64 7.38 9.94 -2.26
CA GLY A 64 8.77 9.99 -1.80
C GLY A 64 8.99 10.90 -0.59
N HIS A 65 8.29 12.04 -0.54
CA HIS A 65 8.32 12.94 0.61
C HIS A 65 7.75 12.26 1.86
N VAL A 66 6.58 11.64 1.75
CA VAL A 66 5.92 10.95 2.86
C VAL A 66 6.83 9.86 3.44
N PHE A 67 7.35 8.96 2.62
CA PHE A 67 8.20 7.86 3.09
C PHE A 67 9.51 8.33 3.71
N ARG A 68 10.14 9.32 3.10
CA ARG A 68 11.38 9.90 3.65
C ARG A 68 11.14 10.56 5.01
N HIS A 69 10.04 11.31 5.14
CA HIS A 69 9.74 12.07 6.36
C HIS A 69 9.28 11.18 7.52
N THR A 70 8.56 10.10 7.23
CA THR A 70 7.95 9.25 8.25
C THR A 70 8.83 8.09 8.69
N VAL A 71 9.42 7.38 7.75
CA VAL A 71 10.17 6.12 7.97
C VAL A 71 11.61 6.18 7.47
N GLY A 72 12.08 7.34 7.01
CA GLY A 72 13.45 7.55 6.55
C GLY A 72 13.82 6.84 5.25
N ILE A 73 12.84 6.29 4.52
CA ILE A 73 13.10 5.54 3.29
C ILE A 73 13.13 6.49 2.10
N LYS A 74 14.26 6.49 1.37
CA LYS A 74 14.42 7.23 0.12
C LYS A 74 13.95 6.35 -1.05
N LEU A 75 12.77 6.64 -1.58
CA LEU A 75 12.24 6.01 -2.79
C LEU A 75 12.80 6.66 -4.06
N PRO A 76 12.80 5.93 -5.20
CA PRO A 76 13.13 6.50 -6.51
C PRO A 76 12.26 7.70 -6.87
N ARG A 77 12.75 8.59 -7.75
CA ARG A 77 12.06 9.86 -8.04
C ARG A 77 10.84 9.70 -8.97
N SER A 78 10.75 8.67 -9.77
CA SER A 78 9.62 8.46 -10.68
C SER A 78 8.70 7.33 -10.23
N SER A 79 7.40 7.41 -10.56
CA SER A 79 6.42 6.37 -10.28
C SER A 79 6.80 5.04 -10.94
N TYR A 80 7.29 5.08 -12.17
CA TYR A 80 7.78 3.90 -12.88
C TYR A 80 8.93 3.20 -12.11
N ALA A 81 9.93 3.94 -11.66
CA ALA A 81 11.03 3.37 -10.87
C ALA A 81 10.56 2.86 -9.50
N MET A 82 9.59 3.53 -8.87
CA MET A 82 8.97 3.05 -7.63
C MET A 82 8.23 1.73 -7.81
N SER A 83 7.64 1.48 -8.99
CA SER A 83 6.94 0.22 -9.29
C SER A 83 7.87 -1.01 -9.31
N HIS A 84 9.17 -0.81 -9.35
CA HIS A 84 10.20 -1.85 -9.24
C HIS A 84 10.82 -1.96 -7.84
N SER A 85 10.30 -1.19 -6.87
CA SER A 85 10.76 -1.20 -5.48
C SER A 85 9.88 -2.10 -4.61
N GLY A 86 10.50 -2.76 -3.62
CA GLY A 86 9.77 -3.60 -2.67
C GLY A 86 9.20 -4.87 -3.28
N GLN A 87 8.14 -5.38 -2.66
CA GLN A 87 7.47 -6.62 -3.06
C GLN A 87 6.18 -6.35 -3.81
N ALA A 88 5.91 -7.12 -4.87
CA ALA A 88 4.63 -7.09 -5.55
C ALA A 88 3.51 -7.57 -4.61
N VAL A 89 2.37 -6.89 -4.64
CA VAL A 89 1.21 -7.21 -3.80
C VAL A 89 0.00 -7.41 -4.70
N SER A 90 -0.74 -8.51 -4.49
CA SER A 90 -2.02 -8.74 -5.16
C SER A 90 -3.08 -7.77 -4.64
N THR A 91 -4.10 -7.48 -5.45
CA THR A 91 -5.18 -6.57 -5.05
C THR A 91 -5.91 -7.03 -3.78
N GLY A 92 -6.08 -8.36 -3.60
CA GLY A 92 -6.71 -8.94 -2.42
C GLY A 92 -5.88 -8.87 -1.13
N ASP A 93 -4.56 -8.64 -1.26
CA ASP A 93 -3.62 -8.59 -0.13
C ASP A 93 -3.17 -7.16 0.21
N LEU A 94 -3.81 -6.15 -0.37
CA LEU A 94 -3.50 -4.75 -0.12
C LEU A 94 -3.60 -4.40 1.37
N ARG A 95 -2.58 -3.69 1.87
CA ARG A 95 -2.52 -3.20 3.25
C ARG A 95 -2.23 -1.70 3.27
N THR A 96 -2.72 -1.05 4.27
CA THR A 96 -2.45 0.37 4.56
C THR A 96 -0.95 0.68 4.47
N GLY A 97 -0.58 1.68 3.68
CA GLY A 97 0.80 2.06 3.41
C GLY A 97 1.41 1.43 2.16
N ASP A 98 0.73 0.49 1.48
CA ASP A 98 1.19 -0.02 0.18
C ASP A 98 1.13 1.08 -0.88
N LEU A 99 2.05 1.03 -1.83
CA LEU A 99 2.01 1.88 -3.02
C LEU A 99 1.07 1.25 -4.04
N VAL A 100 0.18 2.05 -4.59
CA VAL A 100 -0.75 1.66 -5.68
C VAL A 100 -0.44 2.45 -6.93
N PHE A 101 -0.41 1.78 -8.07
CA PHE A 101 0.03 2.34 -9.35
C PHE A 101 -1.09 2.29 -10.39
N PHE A 102 -1.08 3.29 -11.26
CA PHE A 102 -2.09 3.45 -12.30
C PHE A 102 -1.47 3.94 -13.61
N ASP A 103 -2.11 3.58 -14.72
CA ASP A 103 -1.88 4.16 -16.03
C ASP A 103 -2.80 5.37 -16.23
N THR A 104 -2.28 6.57 -16.03
CA THR A 104 -3.03 7.81 -16.23
C THR A 104 -2.56 8.62 -17.44
N GLN A 105 -1.51 8.17 -18.13
CA GLN A 105 -0.89 8.85 -19.25
C GLN A 105 -0.64 7.90 -20.44
N HIS A 106 -1.46 6.87 -20.60
CA HIS A 106 -1.28 5.81 -21.60
C HIS A 106 0.08 5.11 -21.48
N SER A 107 0.59 5.02 -20.27
CA SER A 107 1.86 4.39 -19.94
C SER A 107 1.78 3.72 -18.58
N LYS A 108 2.18 2.44 -18.53
CA LYS A 108 2.15 1.66 -17.28
C LYS A 108 2.93 2.34 -16.17
N PHE A 109 2.38 2.28 -14.98
CA PHE A 109 2.98 2.85 -13.77
C PHE A 109 3.29 4.36 -13.86
N SER A 110 2.54 5.09 -14.69
CA SER A 110 2.73 6.54 -14.86
C SER A 110 2.23 7.37 -13.67
N HIS A 111 1.48 6.76 -12.76
CA HIS A 111 0.95 7.41 -11.56
C HIS A 111 1.08 6.51 -10.33
N VAL A 112 1.22 7.13 -9.16
CA VAL A 112 1.38 6.43 -7.88
C VAL A 112 0.64 7.15 -6.75
N GLY A 113 0.08 6.36 -5.84
CA GLY A 113 -0.51 6.82 -4.58
C GLY A 113 -0.18 5.89 -3.42
N ILE A 114 -0.66 6.22 -2.23
CA ILE A 114 -0.52 5.42 -1.00
C ILE A 114 -1.88 4.87 -0.62
N TYR A 115 -1.99 3.56 -0.48
CA TYR A 115 -3.21 2.89 -0.06
C TYR A 115 -3.53 3.17 1.40
N LEU A 116 -4.78 3.54 1.67
CA LEU A 116 -5.26 3.94 3.00
C LEU A 116 -6.12 2.87 3.70
N GLY A 117 -6.38 1.76 3.03
CA GLY A 117 -7.40 0.80 3.46
C GLY A 117 -8.79 1.10 2.87
N SER A 118 -9.70 0.13 2.94
CA SER A 118 -11.09 0.26 2.49
C SER A 118 -11.22 0.79 1.05
N ASP A 119 -10.40 0.28 0.14
CA ASP A 119 -10.32 0.66 -1.27
C ASP A 119 -10.01 2.15 -1.53
N ARG A 120 -9.51 2.86 -0.55
CA ARG A 120 -9.13 4.27 -0.69
C ARG A 120 -7.63 4.43 -0.80
N PHE A 121 -7.20 5.43 -1.58
CA PHE A 121 -5.81 5.84 -1.68
C PHE A 121 -5.68 7.36 -1.69
N ILE A 122 -4.50 7.87 -1.36
CA ILE A 122 -4.16 9.28 -1.36
C ILE A 122 -3.04 9.54 -2.37
N HIS A 123 -3.16 10.62 -3.13
CA HIS A 123 -2.22 10.95 -4.19
C HIS A 123 -2.19 12.45 -4.50
N ALA A 124 -1.20 12.88 -5.29
CA ALA A 124 -1.14 14.19 -5.91
C ALA A 124 -1.48 14.05 -7.43
N PRO A 125 -2.71 14.38 -7.87
CA PRO A 125 -3.14 14.20 -9.25
C PRO A 125 -2.60 15.27 -10.19
N SER A 126 -2.19 14.88 -11.41
CA SER A 126 -1.62 15.78 -12.42
C SER A 126 -2.63 16.70 -13.10
N SER A 127 -3.93 16.46 -12.94
CA SER A 127 -5.02 17.21 -13.60
C SER A 127 -5.37 18.54 -12.92
N GLY A 128 -4.36 19.32 -12.47
CA GLY A 128 -4.59 20.67 -11.92
C GLY A 128 -5.24 20.67 -10.53
N GLY A 129 -5.07 19.60 -9.76
CA GLY A 129 -5.67 19.46 -8.45
C GLY A 129 -4.69 19.66 -7.30
N SER A 130 -5.08 19.14 -6.17
CA SER A 130 -4.30 19.09 -4.93
C SER A 130 -4.28 17.66 -4.39
N VAL A 131 -3.41 17.40 -3.44
CA VAL A 131 -3.38 16.12 -2.72
C VAL A 131 -4.78 15.80 -2.20
N ARG A 132 -5.30 14.65 -2.58
CA ARG A 132 -6.66 14.19 -2.24
C ARG A 132 -6.77 12.68 -2.15
N THR A 133 -7.88 12.22 -1.62
CA THR A 133 -8.22 10.79 -1.56
C THR A 133 -9.19 10.42 -2.66
N GLU A 134 -9.00 9.24 -3.23
CA GLU A 134 -9.87 8.64 -4.25
C GLU A 134 -10.24 7.21 -3.85
N ASN A 135 -11.25 6.66 -4.53
CA ASN A 135 -11.68 5.27 -4.33
C ASN A 135 -11.22 4.41 -5.52
N MET A 136 -10.49 3.34 -5.23
CA MET A 136 -10.00 2.39 -6.26
C MET A 136 -11.13 1.63 -6.96
N ARG A 137 -12.35 1.62 -6.39
CA ARG A 137 -13.54 1.00 -7.01
C ARG A 137 -14.21 1.89 -8.05
N ASP A 138 -13.90 3.18 -8.08
CA ASP A 138 -14.40 4.08 -9.10
C ASP A 138 -13.93 3.58 -10.47
N GLU A 139 -14.82 3.62 -11.45
CA GLU A 139 -14.62 3.01 -12.78
C GLU A 139 -13.30 3.44 -13.43
N TYR A 140 -12.96 4.73 -13.33
CA TYR A 140 -11.72 5.27 -13.85
C TYR A 140 -10.49 4.58 -13.20
N TRP A 141 -10.41 4.56 -11.87
CA TRP A 141 -9.27 4.01 -11.14
C TRP A 141 -9.16 2.49 -11.29
N LYS A 142 -10.31 1.80 -11.28
CA LYS A 142 -10.36 0.36 -11.51
C LYS A 142 -9.82 -0.03 -12.88
N LYS A 143 -10.19 0.73 -13.93
CA LYS A 143 -9.75 0.49 -15.31
C LYS A 143 -8.25 0.73 -15.51
N HIS A 144 -7.68 1.71 -14.79
CA HIS A 144 -6.29 2.13 -14.94
C HIS A 144 -5.33 1.54 -13.91
N TYR A 145 -5.80 0.64 -13.06
CA TYR A 145 -4.96 0.02 -12.02
C TYR A 145 -3.92 -0.92 -12.63
N ASP A 146 -2.64 -0.69 -12.32
CA ASP A 146 -1.48 -1.43 -12.84
C ASP A 146 -0.84 -2.37 -11.82
N GLY A 147 -1.18 -2.28 -10.55
CA GLY A 147 -0.62 -3.11 -9.50
C GLY A 147 -0.18 -2.35 -8.26
N ALA A 148 0.42 -3.06 -7.33
CA ALA A 148 0.88 -2.49 -6.05
C ALA A 148 2.24 -3.03 -5.62
N ARG A 149 2.89 -2.27 -4.72
CA ARG A 149 4.16 -2.62 -4.08
C ARG A 149 4.10 -2.35 -2.59
N ARG A 150 4.62 -3.29 -1.81
CA ARG A 150 4.86 -3.11 -0.38
C ARG A 150 6.32 -2.79 -0.15
N ILE A 151 6.57 -1.63 0.44
CA ILE A 151 7.90 -1.21 0.84
C ILE A 151 8.18 -1.80 2.23
N THR A 152 9.30 -2.48 2.40
CA THR A 152 9.70 -3.01 3.70
C THR A 152 10.02 -1.85 4.64
N LEU A 153 9.14 -1.64 5.60
CA LEU A 153 9.33 -0.66 6.67
C LEU A 153 10.18 -1.35 7.73
N ARG A 154 11.47 -1.01 7.80
CA ARG A 154 12.35 -1.45 8.88
C ARG A 154 12.13 -0.49 10.05
N GLY A 155 11.77 -1.07 11.18
CA GLY A 155 11.79 -0.37 12.44
C GLY A 155 13.22 -0.19 12.95
#